data_b612d3795ca9261e13d95e0c7a6b5eb9
#
_entry.id   b612d3795ca9261e13d95e0c7a6b5eb9
#
_cell.length_a   1.000
_cell.length_b   1.000
_cell.length_c   1.000
_cell.angle_alpha   90.00
_cell.angle_beta   90.00
_cell.angle_gamma   90.00
#
_symmetry.space_group_name_H-M   'P 1'
#
loop_
_entity.id
_entity.type
_entity.pdbx_description
1 polymer ?
#
loop_
_entity_poly.entity_id
_entity_poly.type
_entity_poly.pdbx_seq_one_letter_code
_entity_poly.pdbx_strand_id
1 'polypeptide(L)'
;MTSIATVAQTMDVASNFKELGITYWQKLVREGVPRDEAKKIATAIAKLELFAKPPSLAQKQLISQFSRFVCRAQLWRSDLLI
;
A
#
# COMPACT_ATOMS: atom_id res chain seq x y z
N MET A 1 24.84 -17.63 -12.20
CA MET A 1 23.69 -17.76 -11.31
C MET A 1 23.33 -16.45 -10.64
N THR A 2 24.30 -15.77 -10.07
CA THR A 2 24.06 -14.50 -9.41
C THR A 2 23.50 -13.43 -10.35
N SER A 3 23.93 -13.40 -11.61
CA SER A 3 23.45 -12.42 -12.57
C SER A 3 21.96 -12.58 -12.84
N ILE A 4 21.47 -13.82 -12.83
CA ILE A 4 20.05 -14.09 -13.03
C ILE A 4 19.23 -13.54 -11.85
N ALA A 5 19.72 -13.76 -10.64
CA ALA A 5 19.07 -13.26 -9.45
C ALA A 5 19.01 -11.73 -9.44
N THR A 6 20.10 -11.08 -9.89
CA THR A 6 20.16 -9.62 -9.97
C THR A 6 19.15 -9.08 -10.98
N VAL A 7 19.03 -9.73 -12.13
CA VAL A 7 18.06 -9.32 -13.15
C VAL A 7 16.64 -9.47 -12.61
N ALA A 8 16.36 -10.58 -11.92
CA ALA A 8 15.06 -10.78 -11.32
C ALA A 8 14.72 -9.68 -10.33
N GLN A 9 15.68 -9.30 -9.48
CA GLN A 9 15.48 -8.21 -8.52
C GLN A 9 15.18 -6.89 -9.22
N THR A 10 15.87 -6.60 -10.31
CA THR A 10 15.66 -5.36 -11.05
C THR A 10 14.24 -5.31 -11.61
N MET A 11 13.71 -6.43 -12.06
CA MET A 11 12.36 -6.51 -12.61
C MET A 11 11.29 -6.58 -11.53
N ASP A 12 11.67 -6.90 -10.30
CA ASP A 12 10.72 -7.16 -9.21
C ASP A 12 10.10 -5.91 -8.61
N VAL A 13 10.57 -4.71 -8.97
CA VAL A 13 9.99 -3.49 -8.39
C VAL A 13 8.51 -3.40 -8.68
N ALA A 14 8.11 -3.60 -9.94
CA ALA A 14 6.70 -3.58 -10.31
C ALA A 14 5.93 -4.74 -9.69
N SER A 15 6.55 -5.92 -9.65
CA SER A 15 5.94 -7.10 -9.02
C SER A 15 5.76 -6.89 -7.53
N ASN A 16 6.76 -6.33 -6.86
CA ASN A 16 6.69 -6.04 -5.43
C ASN A 16 5.59 -5.04 -5.11
N PHE A 17 5.44 -4.02 -5.95
CA PHE A 17 4.37 -3.05 -5.78
C PHE A 17 3.01 -3.73 -5.86
N LYS A 18 2.81 -4.58 -6.85
CA LYS A 18 1.56 -5.29 -7.04
C LYS A 18 1.27 -6.23 -5.87
N GLU A 19 2.27 -7.02 -5.47
CA GLU A 19 2.12 -7.95 -4.35
C GLU A 19 1.85 -7.22 -3.04
N LEU A 20 2.58 -6.15 -2.79
CA LEU A 20 2.40 -5.36 -1.59
C LEU A 20 1.01 -4.73 -1.56
N GLY A 21 0.56 -4.21 -2.70
CA GLY A 21 -0.78 -3.65 -2.81
C GLY A 21 -1.86 -4.69 -2.52
N ILE A 22 -1.71 -5.89 -3.07
CA ILE A 22 -2.66 -6.98 -2.83
C ILE A 22 -2.66 -7.37 -1.36
N THR A 23 -1.47 -7.50 -0.76
CA THR A 23 -1.36 -7.86 0.65
C THR A 23 -2.06 -6.83 1.54
N TYR A 24 -1.82 -5.55 1.29
CA TYR A 24 -2.43 -4.48 2.07
C TYR A 24 -3.94 -4.42 1.84
N TRP A 25 -4.35 -4.60 0.59
CA TRP A 25 -5.77 -4.66 0.24
C TRP A 25 -6.49 -5.75 1.01
N GLN A 26 -5.93 -6.95 1.04
CA GLN A 26 -6.52 -8.07 1.77
C GLN A 26 -6.62 -7.78 3.27
N LYS A 27 -5.60 -7.17 3.84
CA LYS A 27 -5.61 -6.82 5.26
C LYS A 27 -6.73 -5.83 5.56
N LEU A 28 -6.89 -4.83 4.72
CA LEU A 28 -7.91 -3.81 4.91
C LEU A 28 -9.32 -4.37 4.75
N VAL A 29 -9.53 -5.20 3.73
CA VAL A 29 -10.82 -5.85 3.53
C VAL A 29 -11.15 -6.74 4.72
N ARG A 30 -10.17 -7.44 5.24
CA ARG A 30 -10.37 -8.30 6.41
C ARG A 30 -10.79 -7.50 7.64
N GLU A 31 -10.32 -6.27 7.76
CA GLU A 31 -10.69 -5.40 8.86
C GLU A 31 -12.05 -4.74 8.68
N GLY A 32 -12.65 -4.85 7.51
CA GLY A 32 -13.97 -4.31 7.25
C GLY A 32 -14.04 -3.14 6.28
N VAL A 33 -12.93 -2.77 5.67
CA VAL A 33 -12.92 -1.70 4.67
C VAL A 33 -13.55 -2.22 3.37
N PRO A 34 -14.48 -1.47 2.76
CA PRO A 34 -15.05 -1.89 1.47
C PRO A 34 -13.96 -2.10 0.43
N ARG A 35 -14.19 -3.04 -0.47
CA ARG A 35 -13.16 -3.46 -1.43
C ARG A 35 -12.58 -2.32 -2.26
N ASP A 36 -13.43 -1.43 -2.76
CA ASP A 36 -12.97 -0.34 -3.62
C ASP A 36 -12.11 0.64 -2.84
N GLU A 37 -12.56 1.01 -1.65
CA GLU A 37 -11.82 1.91 -0.79
C GLU A 37 -10.53 1.26 -0.30
N ALA A 38 -10.58 -0.01 0.04
CA ALA A 38 -9.41 -0.76 0.48
C ALA A 38 -8.34 -0.78 -0.61
N LYS A 39 -8.76 -0.96 -1.87
CA LYS A 39 -7.84 -0.98 -3.00
C LYS A 39 -7.12 0.37 -3.16
N LYS A 40 -7.88 1.46 -3.05
CA LYS A 40 -7.31 2.79 -3.16
C LYS A 40 -6.33 3.09 -2.04
N ILE A 41 -6.69 2.72 -0.82
CA ILE A 41 -5.82 2.93 0.34
C ILE A 41 -4.57 2.07 0.22
N ALA A 42 -4.71 0.80 -0.12
CA ALA A 42 -3.59 -0.10 -0.27
C ALA A 42 -2.61 0.39 -1.33
N THR A 43 -3.12 0.87 -2.46
CA THR A 43 -2.30 1.42 -3.52
C THR A 43 -1.52 2.64 -3.04
N ALA A 44 -2.19 3.53 -2.30
CA ALA A 44 -1.54 4.73 -1.77
C ALA A 44 -0.41 4.39 -0.81
N ILE A 45 -0.65 3.43 0.09
CA ILE A 45 0.35 3.01 1.07
C ILE A 45 1.54 2.34 0.37
N ALA A 46 1.27 1.48 -0.60
CA ALA A 46 2.32 0.80 -1.34
C ALA A 46 3.20 1.78 -2.11
N LYS A 47 2.59 2.80 -2.73
CA LYS A 47 3.34 3.84 -3.44
C LYS A 47 4.23 4.64 -2.51
N LEU A 48 3.72 4.97 -1.34
CA LEU A 48 4.51 5.70 -0.35
C LEU A 48 5.70 4.87 0.10
N GLU A 49 5.46 3.59 0.38
CA GLU A 49 6.49 2.71 0.91
C GLU A 49 7.59 2.40 -0.11
N LEU A 50 7.21 2.10 -1.36
CA LEU A 50 8.17 1.67 -2.37
C LEU A 50 8.77 2.83 -3.16
N PHE A 51 8.02 3.90 -3.37
CA PHE A 51 8.43 4.99 -4.24
C PHE A 51 8.53 6.33 -3.53
N ALA A 52 8.27 6.35 -2.24
CA ALA A 52 8.24 7.60 -1.45
C ALA A 52 7.29 8.64 -2.05
N LYS A 53 6.22 8.20 -2.71
CA LYS A 53 5.21 9.09 -3.26
C LYS A 53 4.12 9.33 -2.23
N PRO A 54 3.92 10.58 -1.80
CA PRO A 54 2.87 10.88 -0.83
C PRO A 54 1.48 10.66 -1.45
N PRO A 55 0.48 10.29 -0.64
CA PRO A 55 -0.88 10.15 -1.12
C PRO A 55 -1.43 11.47 -1.66
N SER A 56 -2.32 11.39 -2.64
CA SER A 56 -3.04 12.56 -3.11
C SER A 56 -4.02 13.07 -2.04
N LEU A 57 -4.57 14.26 -2.25
CA LEU A 57 -5.54 14.81 -1.30
C LEU A 57 -6.73 13.85 -1.14
N ALA A 58 -7.26 13.32 -2.24
CA ALA A 58 -8.37 12.38 -2.20
C ALA A 58 -7.99 11.11 -1.44
N GLN A 59 -6.77 10.62 -1.65
CA GLN A 59 -6.27 9.44 -0.92
C GLN A 59 -6.10 9.73 0.56
N LYS A 60 -5.60 10.91 0.91
CA LYS A 60 -5.47 11.30 2.32
C LYS A 60 -6.81 11.37 3.02
N GLN A 61 -7.81 11.91 2.34
CA GLN A 61 -9.18 11.96 2.89
C GLN A 61 -9.73 10.57 3.13
N LEU A 62 -9.49 9.66 2.18
CA LEU A 62 -9.94 8.28 2.31
C LEU A 62 -9.23 7.57 3.44
N ILE A 63 -7.91 7.74 3.55
CA ILE A 63 -7.11 7.15 4.62
C ILE A 63 -7.58 7.69 5.98
N SER A 64 -7.86 8.98 6.06
CA SER A 64 -8.36 9.59 7.29
C SER A 64 -9.71 9.00 7.69
N GLN A 65 -10.59 8.82 6.70
CA GLN A 65 -11.90 8.25 6.94
C GLN A 65 -11.83 6.84 7.52
N PHE A 66 -10.87 6.05 7.05
CA PHE A 66 -10.69 4.67 7.47
C PHE A 66 -9.46 4.48 8.35
N SER A 67 -8.99 5.53 9.01
CA SER A 67 -7.76 5.48 9.80
C SER A 67 -7.79 4.38 10.86
N ARG A 68 -8.93 4.18 11.50
CA ARG A 68 -9.09 3.13 12.51
C ARG A 68 -8.79 1.75 11.93
N PHE A 69 -9.28 1.49 10.73
CA PHE A 69 -9.07 0.21 10.06
C PHE A 69 -7.63 0.06 9.59
N VAL A 70 -7.04 1.14 9.12
CA VAL A 70 -5.63 1.14 8.71
C VAL A 70 -4.74 0.81 9.90
N CYS A 71 -5.03 1.39 11.07
CA CYS A 71 -4.29 1.08 12.30
C CYS A 71 -4.45 -0.39 12.69
N ARG A 72 -5.67 -0.92 12.62
CA ARG A 72 -5.93 -2.32 12.96
C ARG A 72 -5.20 -3.27 12.04
N ALA A 73 -5.09 -2.90 10.76
CA ALA A 73 -4.36 -3.70 9.79
C ALA A 73 -2.84 -3.56 9.94
N GLN A 74 -2.39 -2.73 10.90
CA GLN A 74 -0.97 -2.45 11.15
C GLN A 74 -0.28 -1.85 9.94
N LEU A 75 -1.00 -1.03 9.19
CA LEU A 75 -0.49 -0.36 8.00
C LEU A 75 -0.26 1.13 8.22
N TRP A 76 -0.55 1.64 9.40
CA TRP A 76 -0.43 3.07 9.67
C TRP A 76 1.02 3.52 9.64
N ARG A 77 1.25 4.66 8.98
CA ARG A 77 2.55 5.32 8.95
C ARG A 77 2.33 6.78 9.29
N SER A 78 3.30 7.36 9.99
CA SER A 78 3.21 8.75 10.41
C SER A 78 3.17 9.73 9.23
N ASP A 79 3.69 9.32 8.07
CA ASP A 79 3.75 10.18 6.89
C ASP A 79 2.56 10.01 5.93
N LEU A 80 1.54 9.23 6.31
CA LEU A 80 0.37 9.02 5.44
C LEU A 80 -0.47 10.27 5.27
N LEU A 81 -0.55 11.12 6.27
CA LEU A 81 -1.42 12.30 6.26
C LEU A 81 -0.67 13.62 6.31
N ILE A 82 0.62 13.59 6.08
CA ILE A 82 1.44 14.80 6.05
C ILE A 82 1.32 15.53 4.72
#